data_6f436255ff64c3386dcae18eb0605ce1
#
_entry.id   6f436255ff64c3386dcae18eb0605ce1
#
_cell.length_a   1.000
_cell.length_b   1.000
_cell.length_c   1.000
_cell.angle_alpha   90.00
_cell.angle_beta   90.00
_cell.angle_gamma   90.00
#
_symmetry.space_group_name_H-M   'P 1'
#
loop_
_entity.id
_entity.type
_entity.pdbx_description
1 polymer ?
#
loop_
_entity_poly.entity_id
_entity_poly.type
_entity_poly.pdbx_seq_one_letter_code
_entity_poly.pdbx_strand_id
1 'polypeptide(L)'
;VRRGFRRTAIATASDQQAMGVLRCARDLGVHVPQDVSVIGFDDITLASLVVPRLTTLRQPIEDIASVAVDRIIAKIEAPSDHAVRGSLIVRESTAPASRWD
;
A
#
# COMPACT_ATOMS: atom_id res chain seq x y z
N VAL A 1 14.95 -8.51 -11.31
CA VAL A 1 15.88 -8.02 -10.30
C VAL A 1 17.27 -8.53 -10.62
N ARG A 2 18.05 -7.77 -11.30
CA ARG A 2 19.37 -8.20 -11.77
C ARG A 2 20.34 -7.05 -11.80
N ARG A 3 21.63 -7.36 -11.83
CA ARG A 3 22.70 -6.44 -12.16
C ARG A 3 22.69 -5.16 -11.33
N GLY A 4 22.86 -5.28 -10.05
CA GLY A 4 22.96 -4.13 -9.17
C GLY A 4 21.63 -3.49 -8.79
N PHE A 5 20.52 -4.00 -9.31
CA PHE A 5 19.21 -3.57 -8.86
C PHE A 5 18.89 -4.27 -7.54
N ARG A 6 19.37 -3.67 -6.47
CA ARG A 6 19.28 -4.26 -5.13
C ARG A 6 18.27 -3.48 -4.32
N ARG A 7 17.00 -3.70 -4.61
CA ARG A 7 15.91 -3.10 -3.85
C ARG A 7 15.32 -4.13 -2.90
N THR A 8 14.97 -3.69 -1.73
CA THR A 8 14.40 -4.56 -0.69
C THR A 8 12.89 -4.39 -0.54
N ALA A 9 12.35 -3.32 -1.10
CA ALA A 9 10.92 -3.04 -1.01
C ALA A 9 10.43 -2.24 -2.21
N ILE A 10 9.16 -2.45 -2.55
CA ILE A 10 8.45 -1.70 -3.57
C ILE A 10 7.18 -1.16 -2.93
N ALA A 11 7.01 0.15 -2.94
CA ALA A 11 5.79 0.82 -2.53
C ALA A 11 5.02 1.25 -3.78
N THR A 12 3.75 0.95 -3.81
CA THR A 12 2.87 1.28 -4.93
C THR A 12 1.88 2.37 -4.54
N ALA A 13 1.34 3.07 -5.52
CA ALA A 13 0.35 4.12 -5.28
C ALA A 13 -1.04 3.57 -4.97
N SER A 14 -1.29 2.30 -5.28
CA SER A 14 -2.57 1.64 -5.01
C SER A 14 -2.40 0.14 -4.87
N ASP A 15 -3.38 -0.52 -4.27
CA ASP A 15 -3.40 -1.97 -4.18
C ASP A 15 -3.51 -2.62 -5.57
N GLN A 16 -4.17 -1.98 -6.52
CA GLN A 16 -4.24 -2.49 -7.88
C GLN A 16 -2.85 -2.57 -8.53
N GLN A 17 -2.05 -1.53 -8.35
CA GLN A 17 -0.67 -1.55 -8.83
C GLN A 17 0.13 -2.65 -8.13
N ALA A 18 -0.08 -2.82 -6.83
CA ALA A 18 0.57 -3.88 -6.07
C ALA A 18 0.22 -5.27 -6.61
N MET A 19 -1.03 -5.49 -7.05
CA MET A 19 -1.41 -6.75 -7.69
C MET A 19 -0.57 -7.03 -8.94
N GLY A 20 -0.33 -6.02 -9.76
CA GLY A 20 0.53 -6.12 -10.93
C GLY A 20 1.97 -6.46 -10.55
N VAL A 21 2.49 -5.85 -9.50
CA VAL A 21 3.84 -6.13 -8.99
C VAL A 21 3.93 -7.58 -8.50
N LEU A 22 2.96 -8.05 -7.73
CA LEU A 22 2.94 -9.43 -7.24
C LEU A 22 2.90 -10.43 -8.39
N ARG A 23 2.11 -10.17 -9.40
CA ARG A 23 2.03 -11.02 -10.59
C ARG A 23 3.35 -11.04 -11.35
N CYS A 24 3.94 -9.89 -11.57
CA CYS A 24 5.23 -9.79 -12.25
C CYS A 24 6.33 -10.51 -11.47
N ALA A 25 6.37 -10.32 -10.17
CA ALA A 25 7.34 -11.01 -9.31
C ALA A 25 7.22 -12.53 -9.45
N ARG A 26 6.00 -13.05 -9.43
CA ARG A 26 5.75 -14.47 -9.62
C ARG A 26 6.26 -14.96 -10.98
N ASP A 27 5.96 -14.23 -12.03
CA ASP A 27 6.37 -14.60 -13.38
C ASP A 27 7.89 -14.59 -13.55
N LEU A 28 8.59 -13.73 -12.81
CA LEU A 28 10.05 -13.61 -12.85
C LEU A 28 10.76 -14.50 -11.84
N GLY A 29 10.03 -15.25 -11.03
CA GLY A 29 10.64 -16.08 -9.98
C GLY A 29 11.18 -15.28 -8.80
N VAL A 30 10.71 -14.05 -8.61
CA VAL A 30 11.05 -13.22 -7.46
C VAL A 30 10.06 -13.50 -6.33
N HIS A 31 10.58 -13.82 -5.17
CA HIS A 31 9.74 -14.20 -4.01
C HIS A 31 9.39 -12.98 -3.17
N VAL A 32 8.11 -12.83 -2.88
CA VAL A 32 7.58 -11.80 -1.99
C VAL A 32 7.06 -12.49 -0.73
N PRO A 33 7.53 -12.15 0.45
CA PRO A 33 8.40 -11.03 0.82
C PRO A 33 9.89 -11.36 0.89
N GLN A 34 10.30 -12.60 0.60
CA GLN A 34 11.66 -13.07 0.86
C GLN A 34 12.71 -12.26 0.10
N ASP A 35 12.48 -12.00 -1.18
CA ASP A 35 13.41 -11.22 -2.02
C ASP A 35 13.10 -9.74 -1.98
N VAL A 36 11.83 -9.39 -1.96
CA VAL A 36 11.37 -8.01 -1.95
C VAL A 36 10.05 -7.90 -1.22
N SER A 37 9.91 -6.88 -0.40
CA SER A 37 8.63 -6.53 0.23
C SER A 37 7.79 -5.69 -0.72
N VAL A 38 6.47 -5.86 -0.68
CA VAL A 38 5.54 -5.06 -1.49
C VAL A 38 4.48 -4.47 -0.57
N ILE A 39 4.25 -3.18 -0.70
CA ILE A 39 3.21 -2.47 0.03
C ILE A 39 2.29 -1.74 -0.94
N GLY A 40 1.00 -1.83 -0.69
CA GLY A 40 -0.04 -1.13 -1.45
C GLY A 40 -0.59 0.08 -0.72
N PHE A 41 -1.68 0.59 -1.24
CA PHE A 41 -2.42 1.71 -0.67
C PHE A 41 -3.90 1.55 -1.03
N ASP A 42 -4.78 1.61 -0.06
CA ASP A 42 -6.24 1.61 -0.08
C ASP A 42 -6.89 0.51 0.77
N ASP A 43 -6.28 -0.65 0.89
CA ASP A 43 -6.85 -1.83 1.55
C ASP A 43 -8.16 -2.28 0.87
N ILE A 44 -8.09 -2.55 -0.43
CA ILE A 44 -9.21 -3.16 -1.15
C ILE A 44 -9.42 -4.60 -0.66
N THR A 45 -10.59 -5.15 -0.93
CA THR A 45 -10.94 -6.51 -0.49
C THR A 45 -9.91 -7.55 -0.94
N LEU A 46 -9.42 -7.43 -2.18
CA LEU A 46 -8.42 -8.35 -2.72
C LEU A 46 -7.11 -8.37 -1.94
N ALA A 47 -6.77 -7.29 -1.25
CA ALA A 47 -5.53 -7.24 -0.47
C ALA A 47 -5.46 -8.35 0.59
N SER A 48 -6.59 -8.75 1.14
CA SER A 48 -6.66 -9.83 2.13
C SER A 48 -6.84 -11.22 1.52
N LEU A 49 -6.99 -11.31 0.20
CA LEU A 49 -7.31 -12.57 -0.49
C LEU A 49 -6.18 -13.06 -1.39
N VAL A 50 -5.29 -12.19 -1.83
CA VAL A 50 -4.17 -12.57 -2.70
C VAL A 50 -3.10 -13.35 -1.95
N VAL A 51 -2.19 -13.98 -2.69
CA VAL A 51 -1.06 -14.73 -2.11
C VAL A 51 0.25 -14.11 -2.62
N PRO A 52 1.09 -13.59 -1.74
CA PRO A 52 0.87 -13.35 -0.32
C PRO A 52 -0.16 -12.27 -0.05
N ARG A 53 -0.80 -12.29 1.10
CA ARG A 53 -1.72 -11.22 1.50
C ARG A 53 -0.98 -9.90 1.57
N LEU A 54 -1.59 -8.87 1.06
CA LEU A 54 -0.93 -7.59 0.82
C LEU A 54 -0.95 -6.68 2.06
N THR A 55 0.24 -6.30 2.50
CA THR A 55 0.42 -5.18 3.44
C THR A 55 0.04 -3.90 2.71
N THR A 56 -0.80 -3.08 3.34
CA THR A 56 -1.33 -1.88 2.70
C THR A 56 -1.68 -0.83 3.75
N LEU A 57 -1.92 0.38 3.28
CA LEU A 57 -2.43 1.46 4.12
C LEU A 57 -3.93 1.58 3.90
N ARG A 58 -4.70 1.39 4.99
CA ARG A 58 -6.14 1.58 4.97
C ARG A 58 -6.45 3.06 5.16
N GLN A 59 -7.14 3.65 4.20
CA GLN A 59 -7.61 5.01 4.32
C GLN A 59 -8.82 5.07 5.27
N PRO A 60 -8.92 6.08 6.13
CA PRO A 60 -10.10 6.29 6.97
C PRO A 60 -11.20 6.97 6.15
N ILE A 61 -11.81 6.23 5.22
CA ILE A 61 -12.73 6.77 4.22
C ILE A 61 -13.91 7.46 4.85
N GLU A 62 -14.49 6.88 5.91
CA GLU A 62 -15.64 7.48 6.60
C GLU A 62 -15.26 8.81 7.26
N ASP A 63 -14.09 8.88 7.87
CA ASP A 63 -13.61 10.13 8.49
C ASP A 63 -13.31 11.19 7.44
N ILE A 64 -12.70 10.80 6.33
CA ILE A 64 -12.42 11.72 5.23
C ILE A 64 -13.73 12.28 4.66
N ALA A 65 -14.70 11.41 4.42
CA ALA A 65 -15.99 11.82 3.91
C ALA A 65 -16.73 12.74 4.88
N SER A 66 -16.71 12.41 6.17
CA SER A 66 -17.36 13.20 7.21
C SER A 66 -16.76 14.61 7.29
N VAL A 67 -15.43 14.69 7.32
CA VAL A 67 -14.75 16.00 7.36
C VAL A 67 -15.07 16.82 6.11
N ALA A 68 -15.06 16.19 4.93
CA ALA A 68 -15.35 16.88 3.68
C ALA A 68 -16.79 17.43 3.65
N VAL A 69 -17.76 16.63 4.05
CA VAL A 69 -19.16 17.05 4.09
C VAL A 69 -19.38 18.16 5.12
N ASP A 70 -18.82 18.02 6.32
CA ASP A 70 -18.94 19.02 7.37
C ASP A 70 -18.40 20.37 6.91
N ARG A 71 -17.29 20.39 6.19
CA ARG A 71 -16.71 21.61 5.63
C ARG A 71 -17.62 22.25 4.60
N ILE A 72 -18.23 21.45 3.74
CA ILE A 72 -19.16 21.95 2.74
C ILE A 72 -20.40 22.56 3.41
N ILE A 73 -20.97 21.88 4.40
CA ILE A 73 -22.15 22.33 5.13
C ILE A 73 -21.86 23.62 5.91
N ALA A 74 -20.70 23.67 6.56
CA ALA A 74 -20.27 24.84 7.32
C ALA A 74 -19.82 26.00 6.43
N LYS A 75 -19.78 25.84 5.11
CA LYS A 75 -19.33 26.84 4.13
C LYS A 75 -17.96 27.39 4.47
N ILE A 76 -17.03 26.52 4.82
CA ILE A 76 -15.65 26.91 5.08
C ILE A 76 -14.98 27.20 3.76
N GLU A 77 -14.66 28.47 3.53
CA GLU A 77 -14.06 28.94 2.29
C GLU A 77 -12.52 28.99 2.35
N ALA A 78 -11.97 29.19 3.54
CA ALA A 78 -10.52 29.28 3.69
C ALA A 78 -9.88 27.88 3.55
N PRO A 79 -8.85 27.75 2.72
CA PRO A 79 -8.11 26.50 2.68
C PRO A 79 -7.48 26.24 4.04
N SER A 80 -7.62 25.03 4.52
CA SER A 80 -6.94 24.58 5.74
C SER A 80 -6.53 23.14 5.59
N ASP A 81 -5.36 22.83 6.10
CA ASP A 81 -4.88 21.47 6.14
C ASP A 81 -5.59 20.71 7.26
N HIS A 82 -6.26 19.64 6.88
CA HIS A 82 -6.84 18.72 7.84
C HIS A 82 -6.32 17.33 7.55
N ALA A 83 -5.43 16.85 8.38
CA ALA A 83 -4.86 15.53 8.22
C ALA A 83 -5.74 14.48 8.88
N VAL A 84 -6.11 13.47 8.11
CA VAL A 84 -6.79 12.27 8.62
C VAL A 84 -5.84 11.10 8.44
N ARG A 85 -5.56 10.40 9.53
CA ARG A 85 -4.56 9.34 9.53
C ARG A 85 -5.15 8.02 9.06
N GLY A 86 -4.46 7.37 8.14
CA GLY A 86 -4.72 6.00 7.78
C GLY A 86 -4.11 5.01 8.78
N SER A 87 -4.36 3.74 8.54
CA SER A 87 -3.86 2.64 9.37
C SER A 87 -3.02 1.71 8.51
N LEU A 88 -1.82 1.39 8.97
CA LEU A 88 -1.00 0.38 8.32
C LEU A 88 -1.52 -1.01 8.67
N ILE A 89 -1.89 -1.76 7.65
CA ILE A 89 -2.36 -3.14 7.80
C ILE A 89 -1.25 -4.06 7.36
N VAL A 90 -0.53 -4.62 8.31
CA VAL A 90 0.59 -5.52 8.03
C VAL A 90 0.06 -6.92 7.77
N ARG A 91 0.38 -7.46 6.61
CA ARG A 91 0.03 -8.82 6.21
C ARG A 91 1.28 -9.61 5.86
N GLU A 92 1.26 -10.36 4.77
CA GLU A 92 2.31 -11.31 4.44
C GLU A 92 3.31 -10.80 3.41
N SER A 93 3.02 -9.70 2.72
CA SER A 93 3.84 -9.21 1.61
C SER A 93 5.05 -8.38 2.04
N THR A 94 5.23 -8.17 3.32
CA THR A 94 6.37 -7.43 3.87
C THR A 94 7.10 -8.24 4.92
N ALA A 95 8.42 -8.06 4.99
CA ALA A 95 9.30 -8.72 5.93
C ALA A 95 10.54 -7.86 6.16
N PRO A 96 11.36 -8.19 7.16
CA PRO A 96 12.66 -7.53 7.31
C PRO A 96 13.46 -7.59 6.02
N ALA A 97 14.21 -6.53 5.74
CA ALA A 97 14.98 -6.41 4.50
C ALA A 97 15.93 -7.59 4.34
N SER A 98 15.91 -8.18 3.15
CA SER A 98 16.86 -9.23 2.80
C SER A 98 18.25 -8.64 2.58
N ARG A 99 19.27 -9.48 2.79
CA ARG A 99 20.64 -9.10 2.45
C ARG A 99 20.94 -9.58 1.05
N TRP A 100 21.49 -8.69 0.28
CA TRP A 100 21.97 -8.98 -1.06
C TRP A 100 23.49 -9.14 -1.01
N ASP A 101 23.94 -10.34 -1.08
CA ASP A 101 25.37 -10.66 -1.11
C ASP A 101 25.87 -10.86 -2.54
#